data_c3d4a32fd97b3e14753dea2040bf03f2
#
_entry.id   c3d4a32fd97b3e14753dea2040bf03f2
#
_cell.length_a   1.000
_cell.length_b   1.000
_cell.length_c   1.000
_cell.angle_alpha   90.00
_cell.angle_beta   90.00
_cell.angle_gamma   90.00
#
_symmetry.space_group_name_H-M   'P 1'
#
loop_
_entity.id
_entity.type
_entity.pdbx_description
1 polymer ?
#
loop_
_entity_poly.entity_id
_entity_poly.type
_entity_poly.pdbx_seq_one_letter_code
_entity_poly.pdbx_strand_id
1 'polypeptide(L)'
;MSIGDDILNPYLKYRRLRERGENMELKVRNFAKIAEADIIIDGITVIAGNNNTGKSTIGKILDVIFNTTNNISAKMNKARIDSLNDMLQKELEQILVKENFHLIGEADSKRITIRRMSDELIKGRLQIEEICEKYLAELGISLDESEERQVIAKIKGLLEEIDQISEETLSQAIYTQYFGEVFHKQINSLYQRDKEADITLSIKGNNIRLTFEKDTCIRSIREVAISNTSIYIDDPFVLDELNNVFSFLTVEGSLHKKNIIEKLREKKEKAVEEKVLSELLMNKRLEDIMDLMNRVVSGNVLKRQRYMYQIDGNISTELDISSLSTGLKAFVIIKQLLLNGVLNEKDVIVLDEPEIHLHPEWQLIYAENIVLLQKKF
;
A
#
# COMPACT_ATOMS: atom_id res chain seq x y z
N MET A 1 35.55 -35.15 -7.94
CA MET A 1 35.81 -34.51 -6.62
C MET A 1 35.38 -33.08 -6.75
N SER A 2 34.15 -32.78 -6.32
CA SER A 2 33.58 -31.44 -6.36
C SER A 2 33.85 -30.79 -5.00
N ILE A 3 34.66 -29.76 -5.00
CA ILE A 3 34.88 -28.86 -3.85
C ILE A 3 34.06 -27.63 -4.21
N GLY A 4 32.85 -27.54 -3.71
CA GLY A 4 31.96 -26.43 -4.07
C GLY A 4 30.83 -26.09 -3.13
N ASP A 5 30.49 -26.95 -2.16
CA ASP A 5 29.22 -26.79 -1.43
C ASP A 5 29.32 -26.40 0.06
N ASP A 6 30.52 -26.10 0.59
CA ASP A 6 30.70 -25.89 2.04
C ASP A 6 30.98 -24.43 2.47
N ILE A 7 30.85 -23.44 1.59
CA ILE A 7 31.09 -22.02 1.95
C ILE A 7 29.77 -21.22 2.12
N LEU A 8 28.65 -21.84 1.98
CA LEU A 8 27.36 -21.20 2.20
C LEU A 8 26.82 -21.51 3.59
N ASN A 9 27.13 -20.61 4.54
CA ASN A 9 26.28 -20.27 5.66
C ASN A 9 26.65 -20.69 7.10
N PRO A 10 27.68 -20.04 7.72
CA PRO A 10 27.84 -20.14 9.18
C PRO A 10 26.74 -19.44 9.97
N TYR A 11 25.90 -18.57 9.37
CA TYR A 11 24.87 -17.78 10.05
C TYR A 11 23.49 -18.45 10.14
N LEU A 12 23.25 -19.56 9.45
CA LEU A 12 22.00 -20.32 9.53
C LEU A 12 21.91 -21.25 10.77
N LYS A 13 22.90 -21.27 11.66
CA LYS A 13 22.94 -22.13 12.84
C LYS A 13 22.18 -21.61 14.07
N TYR A 14 21.61 -20.43 14.06
CA TYR A 14 20.74 -19.93 15.14
C TYR A 14 19.27 -20.19 14.86
N ARG A 15 18.91 -21.45 14.63
CA ARG A 15 17.54 -21.92 14.68
C ARG A 15 17.10 -21.98 16.15
N ARG A 16 16.49 -20.92 16.69
CA ARG A 16 15.70 -21.06 17.91
C ARG A 16 14.52 -21.97 17.56
N LEU A 17 14.48 -23.12 18.25
CA LEU A 17 13.29 -23.98 18.29
C LEU A 17 12.18 -23.19 18.99
N ARG A 18 11.42 -22.38 18.25
CA ARG A 18 10.10 -21.90 18.66
C ARG A 18 9.05 -22.84 18.09
N GLU A 19 7.98 -23.02 18.84
CA GLU A 19 6.91 -23.95 18.54
C GLU A 19 6.41 -23.81 17.10
N ARG A 20 6.27 -24.94 16.41
CA ARG A 20 5.72 -25.00 15.04
C ARG A 20 4.31 -24.42 15.07
N GLY A 21 4.11 -23.25 14.48
CA GLY A 21 2.75 -22.70 14.30
C GLY A 21 2.64 -21.19 14.19
N GLU A 22 3.67 -20.40 14.52
CA GLU A 22 3.60 -18.93 14.49
C GLU A 22 4.40 -18.27 13.36
N ASN A 23 5.22 -19.01 12.63
CA ASN A 23 6.12 -18.45 11.62
C ASN A 23 5.39 -18.16 10.31
N MET A 24 5.82 -17.08 9.66
CA MET A 24 5.47 -16.77 8.29
C MET A 24 6.54 -17.31 7.34
N GLU A 25 6.16 -17.90 6.23
CA GLU A 25 7.08 -18.43 5.22
C GLU A 25 6.72 -17.85 3.84
N LEU A 26 7.72 -17.30 3.14
CA LEU A 26 7.59 -16.83 1.78
C LEU A 26 8.37 -17.74 0.83
N LYS A 27 7.68 -18.36 -0.12
CA LYS A 27 8.26 -19.12 -1.21
C LYS A 27 8.05 -18.40 -2.53
N VAL A 28 9.12 -18.26 -3.29
CA VAL A 28 9.12 -17.60 -4.61
C VAL A 28 9.79 -18.49 -5.63
N ARG A 29 9.18 -18.64 -6.80
CA ARG A 29 9.69 -19.44 -7.92
C ARG A 29 9.57 -18.66 -9.22
N ASN A 30 10.61 -18.66 -10.02
CA ASN A 30 10.65 -18.08 -11.38
C ASN A 30 10.18 -16.63 -11.47
N PHE A 31 10.44 -15.82 -10.43
CA PHE A 31 9.98 -14.44 -10.35
C PHE A 31 11.12 -13.47 -10.69
N ALA A 32 10.98 -12.64 -11.71
CA ALA A 32 11.98 -11.69 -12.17
C ALA A 32 13.38 -12.35 -12.31
N LYS A 33 14.32 -12.03 -11.43
CA LYS A 33 15.68 -12.63 -11.38
C LYS A 33 15.79 -13.80 -10.41
N ILE A 34 14.74 -14.08 -9.63
CA ILE A 34 14.75 -15.14 -8.63
C ILE A 34 14.31 -16.43 -9.27
N ALA A 35 15.20 -17.41 -9.32
CA ALA A 35 14.84 -18.77 -9.74
C ALA A 35 14.05 -19.46 -8.62
N GLU A 36 14.58 -19.44 -7.40
CA GLU A 36 13.98 -20.04 -6.21
C GLU A 36 14.43 -19.31 -4.95
N ALA A 37 13.47 -19.07 -4.04
CA ALA A 37 13.75 -18.57 -2.71
C ALA A 37 12.72 -19.12 -1.71
N ASP A 38 13.20 -19.61 -0.56
CA ASP A 38 12.41 -20.06 0.58
C ASP A 38 12.89 -19.31 1.82
N ILE A 39 12.02 -18.46 2.37
CA ILE A 39 12.37 -17.52 3.43
C ILE A 39 11.42 -17.70 4.60
N ILE A 40 11.99 -17.99 5.78
CA ILE A 40 11.24 -18.00 7.03
C ILE A 40 11.34 -16.61 7.65
N ILE A 41 10.19 -15.99 7.92
CA ILE A 41 10.07 -14.69 8.53
C ILE A 41 9.61 -14.87 9.98
N ASP A 42 10.51 -14.54 10.91
CA ASP A 42 10.26 -14.65 12.35
C ASP A 42 10.92 -13.46 13.06
N GLY A 43 10.11 -12.55 13.57
CA GLY A 43 10.59 -11.33 14.17
C GLY A 43 11.45 -10.50 13.21
N ILE A 44 12.73 -10.33 13.49
CA ILE A 44 13.68 -9.68 12.60
C ILE A 44 14.29 -10.71 11.66
N THR A 45 14.09 -10.53 10.36
CA THR A 45 14.68 -11.36 9.32
C THR A 45 15.63 -10.53 8.47
N VAL A 46 16.89 -10.93 8.38
CA VAL A 46 17.92 -10.24 7.59
C VAL A 46 18.22 -11.04 6.33
N ILE A 47 18.06 -10.40 5.16
CA ILE A 47 18.39 -10.95 3.86
C ILE A 47 19.68 -10.29 3.38
N ALA A 48 20.77 -11.04 3.40
CA ALA A 48 22.08 -10.57 2.94
C ALA A 48 22.53 -11.31 1.68
N GLY A 49 23.37 -10.67 0.87
CA GLY A 49 23.91 -11.24 -0.36
C GLY A 49 24.51 -10.18 -1.27
N ASN A 50 25.11 -10.63 -2.36
CA ASN A 50 25.72 -9.73 -3.37
C ASN A 50 24.67 -8.80 -3.98
N ASN A 51 25.14 -7.69 -4.57
CA ASN A 51 24.27 -6.79 -5.30
C ASN A 51 23.65 -7.52 -6.50
N ASN A 52 22.41 -7.11 -6.83
CA ASN A 52 21.65 -7.64 -7.97
C ASN A 52 21.24 -9.13 -7.85
N THR A 53 21.15 -9.69 -6.64
CA THR A 53 20.73 -11.08 -6.38
C THR A 53 19.22 -11.20 -6.09
N GLY A 54 18.49 -10.10 -6.05
CA GLY A 54 17.04 -10.10 -5.80
C GLY A 54 16.63 -9.80 -4.35
N LYS A 55 17.52 -9.31 -3.49
CA LYS A 55 17.20 -8.94 -2.09
C LYS A 55 15.99 -7.98 -2.02
N SER A 56 16.08 -6.84 -2.71
CA SER A 56 15.00 -5.85 -2.80
C SER A 56 13.72 -6.43 -3.42
N THR A 57 13.87 -7.36 -4.37
CA THR A 57 12.73 -8.05 -5.00
C THR A 57 11.92 -8.82 -3.96
N ILE A 58 12.56 -9.53 -3.04
CA ILE A 58 11.89 -10.27 -1.97
C ILE A 58 11.11 -9.31 -1.05
N GLY A 59 11.74 -8.21 -0.62
CA GLY A 59 11.08 -7.20 0.20
C GLY A 59 9.85 -6.60 -0.50
N LYS A 60 9.98 -6.26 -1.79
CA LYS A 60 8.88 -5.73 -2.60
C LYS A 60 7.75 -6.74 -2.80
N ILE A 61 8.06 -8.04 -3.00
CA ILE A 61 7.04 -9.10 -3.08
C ILE A 61 6.23 -9.14 -1.80
N LEU A 62 6.91 -9.14 -0.64
CA LEU A 62 6.24 -9.17 0.65
C LEU A 62 5.34 -7.94 0.84
N ASP A 63 5.85 -6.75 0.55
CA ASP A 63 5.09 -5.51 0.63
C ASP A 63 3.83 -5.51 -0.25
N VAL A 64 3.97 -5.92 -1.51
CA VAL A 64 2.85 -5.97 -2.46
C VAL A 64 1.79 -6.97 -2.00
N ILE A 65 2.19 -8.17 -1.55
CA ILE A 65 1.22 -9.18 -1.09
C ILE A 65 0.41 -8.64 0.09
N PHE A 66 1.08 -8.10 1.11
CA PHE A 66 0.39 -7.56 2.28
C PHE A 66 -0.55 -6.43 1.90
N ASN A 67 -0.04 -5.43 1.20
CA ASN A 67 -0.82 -4.25 0.86
C ASN A 67 -1.92 -4.54 -0.18
N THR A 68 -1.76 -5.52 -1.07
CA THR A 68 -2.81 -5.91 -2.02
C THR A 68 -3.89 -6.73 -1.32
N THR A 69 -3.50 -7.69 -0.50
CA THR A 69 -4.44 -8.61 0.18
C THR A 69 -5.22 -7.91 1.30
N ASN A 70 -4.58 -6.92 1.97
CA ASN A 70 -5.27 -6.13 2.98
C ASN A 70 -6.52 -5.46 2.39
N ASN A 71 -7.67 -5.73 3.01
CA ASN A 71 -8.97 -5.21 2.58
C ASN A 71 -9.26 -5.41 1.07
N ILE A 72 -8.89 -6.56 0.52
CA ILE A 72 -9.04 -6.83 -0.92
C ILE A 72 -10.50 -6.72 -1.38
N SER A 73 -11.47 -7.11 -0.54
CA SER A 73 -12.89 -6.95 -0.84
C SER A 73 -13.28 -5.48 -1.05
N ALA A 74 -12.72 -4.58 -0.24
CA ALA A 74 -12.94 -3.14 -0.44
C ALA A 74 -12.30 -2.63 -1.75
N LYS A 75 -11.14 -3.18 -2.13
CA LYS A 75 -10.49 -2.86 -3.41
C LYS A 75 -11.30 -3.38 -4.60
N MET A 76 -11.88 -4.59 -4.49
CA MET A 76 -12.78 -5.14 -5.50
C MET A 76 -14.04 -4.28 -5.66
N ASN A 77 -14.66 -3.88 -4.56
CA ASN A 77 -15.82 -2.98 -4.60
C ASN A 77 -15.45 -1.62 -5.20
N LYS A 78 -14.30 -1.07 -4.83
CA LYS A 78 -13.81 0.18 -5.44
C LYS A 78 -13.62 0.03 -6.94
N ALA A 79 -13.03 -1.06 -7.40
CA ALA A 79 -12.84 -1.32 -8.83
C ALA A 79 -14.17 -1.43 -9.57
N ARG A 80 -15.20 -2.07 -8.99
CA ARG A 80 -16.56 -2.09 -9.55
C ARG A 80 -17.17 -0.70 -9.64
N ILE A 81 -17.04 0.11 -8.57
CA ILE A 81 -17.53 1.50 -8.54
C ILE A 81 -16.82 2.35 -9.59
N ASP A 82 -15.50 2.24 -9.70
CA ASP A 82 -14.69 3.00 -10.67
C ASP A 82 -15.10 2.62 -12.11
N SER A 83 -15.24 1.33 -12.40
CA SER A 83 -15.69 0.84 -13.71
C SER A 83 -17.10 1.33 -14.05
N LEU A 84 -18.05 1.21 -13.11
CA LEU A 84 -19.40 1.71 -13.32
C LEU A 84 -19.44 3.21 -13.52
N ASN A 85 -18.65 3.96 -12.75
CA ASN A 85 -18.54 5.42 -12.89
C ASN A 85 -18.05 5.82 -14.29
N ASP A 86 -17.03 5.15 -14.82
CA ASP A 86 -16.50 5.42 -16.16
C ASP A 86 -17.51 5.08 -17.27
N MET A 87 -18.27 4.00 -17.10
CA MET A 87 -19.33 3.62 -18.02
C MET A 87 -20.50 4.60 -17.97
N LEU A 88 -20.97 4.97 -16.78
CA LEU A 88 -22.04 5.93 -16.58
C LEU A 88 -21.66 7.33 -17.08
N GLN A 89 -20.43 7.79 -16.87
CA GLN A 89 -19.98 9.06 -17.43
C GLN A 89 -20.16 9.08 -18.95
N LYS A 90 -19.71 8.05 -19.65
CA LYS A 90 -19.83 7.94 -21.12
C LYS A 90 -21.29 7.94 -21.59
N GLU A 91 -22.18 7.18 -20.90
CA GLU A 91 -23.60 7.12 -21.27
C GLU A 91 -24.32 8.45 -21.00
N LEU A 92 -24.09 9.05 -19.84
CA LEU A 92 -24.75 10.29 -19.46
C LEU A 92 -24.19 11.50 -20.22
N GLU A 93 -22.92 11.53 -20.59
CA GLU A 93 -22.33 12.56 -21.48
C GLU A 93 -23.03 12.59 -22.83
N GLN A 94 -23.42 11.43 -23.40
CA GLN A 94 -24.15 11.37 -24.66
C GLN A 94 -25.53 12.01 -24.56
N ILE A 95 -26.18 11.92 -23.40
CA ILE A 95 -27.50 12.53 -23.13
C ILE A 95 -27.32 14.04 -22.92
N LEU A 96 -26.33 14.45 -22.11
CA LEU A 96 -26.06 15.87 -21.81
C LEU A 96 -25.65 16.69 -23.04
N VAL A 97 -24.91 16.08 -23.97
CA VAL A 97 -24.52 16.74 -25.24
C VAL A 97 -25.74 16.99 -26.14
N LYS A 98 -26.72 16.08 -26.16
CA LYS A 98 -27.97 16.26 -26.93
C LYS A 98 -28.79 17.45 -26.43
N GLU A 99 -28.73 17.78 -25.15
CA GLU A 99 -29.51 18.86 -24.53
C GLU A 99 -28.81 20.25 -24.60
N ASN A 100 -27.73 20.44 -25.38
CA ASN A 100 -26.96 21.69 -25.48
C ASN A 100 -26.44 22.24 -24.12
N PHE A 101 -26.17 21.41 -23.17
CA PHE A 101 -25.59 21.82 -21.89
C PHE A 101 -24.10 22.15 -22.05
N HIS A 102 -23.75 23.44 -21.94
CA HIS A 102 -22.35 23.87 -21.90
C HIS A 102 -21.68 23.48 -20.59
N LEU A 103 -20.76 22.50 -20.65
CA LEU A 103 -20.03 21.86 -19.56
C LEU A 103 -18.92 22.72 -18.89
N ILE A 104 -18.89 24.03 -19.14
CA ILE A 104 -17.82 24.90 -18.61
C ILE A 104 -18.27 25.46 -17.26
N GLY A 105 -17.71 24.94 -16.15
CA GLY A 105 -17.88 25.41 -14.76
C GLY A 105 -18.54 24.44 -13.79
N GLU A 106 -19.29 23.45 -14.24
CA GLU A 106 -19.98 22.46 -13.39
C GLU A 106 -19.47 21.02 -13.55
N ALA A 107 -18.44 20.82 -14.36
CA ALA A 107 -17.95 19.49 -14.72
C ALA A 107 -17.52 18.66 -13.49
N ASP A 108 -16.88 19.29 -12.52
CA ASP A 108 -16.41 18.60 -11.30
C ASP A 108 -17.58 18.21 -10.40
N SER A 109 -18.60 19.05 -10.26
CA SER A 109 -19.81 18.74 -9.48
C SER A 109 -20.55 17.54 -10.06
N LYS A 110 -20.75 17.52 -11.39
CA LYS A 110 -21.43 16.42 -12.09
C LYS A 110 -20.66 15.10 -11.99
N ARG A 111 -19.34 15.13 -12.12
CA ARG A 111 -18.48 13.93 -11.92
C ARG A 111 -18.63 13.36 -10.50
N ILE A 112 -18.67 14.23 -9.48
CA ILE A 112 -18.88 13.81 -8.10
C ILE A 112 -20.26 13.17 -7.94
N THR A 113 -21.30 13.75 -8.55
CA THR A 113 -22.66 13.21 -8.51
C THR A 113 -22.76 11.84 -9.17
N ILE A 114 -22.17 11.65 -10.37
CA ILE A 114 -22.13 10.34 -11.05
C ILE A 114 -21.38 9.31 -10.21
N ARG A 115 -20.27 9.70 -9.56
CA ARG A 115 -19.54 8.81 -8.67
C ARG A 115 -20.36 8.38 -7.46
N ARG A 116 -21.14 9.28 -6.86
CA ARG A 116 -22.06 8.95 -5.75
C ARG A 116 -23.16 8.01 -6.21
N MET A 117 -23.70 8.23 -7.41
CA MET A 117 -24.65 7.34 -8.05
C MET A 117 -24.06 5.92 -8.22
N SER A 118 -22.86 5.82 -8.75
CA SER A 118 -22.15 4.54 -8.93
C SER A 118 -21.94 3.81 -7.61
N ASP A 119 -21.57 4.54 -6.55
CA ASP A 119 -21.37 3.98 -5.21
C ASP A 119 -22.69 3.45 -4.61
N GLU A 120 -23.81 4.18 -4.76
CA GLU A 120 -25.12 3.73 -4.27
C GLU A 120 -25.64 2.53 -5.07
N LEU A 121 -25.45 2.51 -6.39
CA LEU A 121 -25.83 1.39 -7.25
C LEU A 121 -25.09 0.09 -6.90
N ILE A 122 -23.80 0.16 -6.70
CA ILE A 122 -22.99 -1.02 -6.31
C ILE A 122 -23.31 -1.50 -4.89
N LYS A 123 -23.67 -0.60 -3.98
CA LYS A 123 -24.07 -0.96 -2.61
C LYS A 123 -25.46 -1.61 -2.53
N GLY A 124 -26.29 -1.45 -3.55
CA GLY A 124 -27.60 -2.09 -3.66
C GLY A 124 -28.58 -1.81 -2.51
N ARG A 125 -28.50 -0.62 -1.89
CA ARG A 125 -29.33 -0.26 -0.72
C ARG A 125 -30.72 0.21 -1.06
N LEU A 126 -30.91 0.69 -2.28
CA LEU A 126 -32.17 1.21 -2.82
C LEU A 126 -32.49 0.51 -4.15
N GLN A 127 -33.74 0.66 -4.62
CA GLN A 127 -34.11 0.20 -5.97
C GLN A 127 -33.37 1.04 -7.02
N ILE A 128 -32.99 0.42 -8.13
CA ILE A 128 -32.24 1.09 -9.19
C ILE A 128 -32.99 2.29 -9.72
N GLU A 129 -34.30 2.17 -9.86
CA GLU A 129 -35.21 3.22 -10.30
C GLU A 129 -35.15 4.46 -9.39
N GLU A 130 -35.22 4.26 -8.08
CA GLU A 130 -35.15 5.36 -7.09
C GLU A 130 -33.79 6.08 -7.13
N ILE A 131 -32.70 5.32 -7.33
CA ILE A 131 -31.36 5.90 -7.47
C ILE A 131 -31.28 6.71 -8.77
N CYS A 132 -31.79 6.17 -9.87
CA CYS A 132 -31.79 6.84 -11.16
C CYS A 132 -32.58 8.16 -11.11
N GLU A 133 -33.83 8.13 -10.63
CA GLU A 133 -34.68 9.31 -10.50
C GLU A 133 -33.98 10.41 -9.67
N LYS A 134 -33.45 10.05 -8.50
CA LYS A 134 -32.74 10.97 -7.62
C LYS A 134 -31.55 11.64 -8.32
N TYR A 135 -30.66 10.85 -8.92
CA TYR A 135 -29.41 11.38 -9.46
C TYR A 135 -29.57 12.03 -10.83
N LEU A 136 -30.49 11.59 -11.68
CA LEU A 136 -30.81 12.28 -12.92
C LEU A 136 -31.37 13.68 -12.64
N ALA A 137 -32.26 13.82 -11.65
CA ALA A 137 -32.76 15.12 -11.19
C ALA A 137 -31.62 16.00 -10.63
N GLU A 138 -30.71 15.45 -9.82
CA GLU A 138 -29.53 16.19 -9.28
C GLU A 138 -28.57 16.64 -10.40
N LEU A 139 -28.47 15.87 -11.49
CA LEU A 139 -27.68 16.21 -12.68
C LEU A 139 -28.38 17.24 -13.58
N GLY A 140 -29.65 17.59 -13.30
CA GLY A 140 -30.45 18.49 -14.12
C GLY A 140 -30.91 17.86 -15.45
N ILE A 141 -30.96 16.53 -15.52
CA ILE A 141 -31.39 15.77 -16.71
C ILE A 141 -32.91 15.56 -16.60
N SER A 142 -33.66 16.15 -17.53
CA SER A 142 -35.11 15.96 -17.63
C SER A 142 -35.42 15.03 -18.81
N LEU A 143 -35.93 13.83 -18.51
CA LEU A 143 -36.25 12.81 -19.51
C LEU A 143 -37.77 12.58 -19.52
N ASP A 144 -38.31 12.20 -20.69
CA ASP A 144 -39.67 11.65 -20.73
C ASP A 144 -39.71 10.22 -20.20
N GLU A 145 -40.87 9.68 -19.92
CA GLU A 145 -41.01 8.32 -19.37
C GLU A 145 -40.38 7.22 -20.24
N SER A 146 -40.32 7.42 -21.55
CA SER A 146 -39.73 6.45 -22.50
C SER A 146 -38.21 6.50 -22.44
N GLU A 147 -37.67 7.71 -22.40
CA GLU A 147 -36.20 7.96 -22.29
C GLU A 147 -35.67 7.49 -20.94
N GLU A 148 -36.39 7.77 -19.85
CA GLU A 148 -36.05 7.33 -18.52
C GLU A 148 -35.98 5.80 -18.42
N ARG A 149 -36.98 5.09 -18.97
CA ARG A 149 -36.96 3.61 -19.03
C ARG A 149 -35.78 3.09 -19.83
N GLN A 150 -35.39 3.76 -20.92
CA GLN A 150 -34.21 3.37 -21.70
C GLN A 150 -32.91 3.55 -20.93
N VAL A 151 -32.75 4.67 -20.22
CA VAL A 151 -31.59 4.93 -19.36
C VAL A 151 -31.49 3.92 -18.24
N ILE A 152 -32.60 3.65 -17.54
CA ILE A 152 -32.65 2.63 -16.49
C ILE A 152 -32.31 1.24 -17.03
N ALA A 153 -32.81 0.87 -18.20
CA ALA A 153 -32.50 -0.41 -18.83
C ALA A 153 -31.00 -0.52 -19.17
N LYS A 154 -30.39 0.56 -19.68
CA LYS A 154 -28.93 0.59 -19.91
C LYS A 154 -28.14 0.44 -18.61
N ILE A 155 -28.51 1.18 -17.57
CA ILE A 155 -27.83 1.09 -16.26
C ILE A 155 -27.93 -0.32 -15.68
N LYS A 156 -29.09 -0.97 -15.80
CA LYS A 156 -29.24 -2.39 -15.42
C LYS A 156 -28.31 -3.30 -16.20
N GLY A 157 -28.20 -3.08 -17.51
CA GLY A 157 -27.26 -3.84 -18.36
C GLY A 157 -25.81 -3.67 -17.91
N LEU A 158 -25.38 -2.44 -17.58
CA LEU A 158 -24.02 -2.15 -17.08
C LEU A 158 -23.76 -2.85 -15.73
N LEU A 159 -24.75 -2.87 -14.84
CA LEU A 159 -24.63 -3.59 -13.55
C LEU A 159 -24.52 -5.10 -13.77
N GLU A 160 -25.34 -5.68 -14.68
CA GLU A 160 -25.24 -7.09 -15.05
C GLU A 160 -23.89 -7.45 -15.63
N GLU A 161 -23.29 -6.60 -16.48
CA GLU A 161 -21.93 -6.80 -17.00
C GLU A 161 -20.89 -6.85 -15.88
N ILE A 162 -20.98 -5.96 -14.89
CA ILE A 162 -20.09 -5.92 -13.75
C ILE A 162 -20.28 -7.15 -12.84
N ASP A 163 -21.51 -7.57 -12.61
CA ASP A 163 -21.83 -8.71 -11.75
C ASP A 163 -21.43 -10.06 -12.38
N GLN A 164 -21.33 -10.15 -13.70
CA GLN A 164 -20.82 -11.32 -14.40
C GLN A 164 -19.32 -11.54 -14.15
N ILE A 165 -18.57 -10.52 -13.73
CA ILE A 165 -17.15 -10.65 -13.40
C ILE A 165 -17.02 -11.35 -12.06
N SER A 166 -16.46 -12.56 -12.06
CA SER A 166 -16.26 -13.34 -10.84
C SER A 166 -15.30 -12.65 -9.88
N GLU A 167 -15.45 -12.88 -8.58
CA GLU A 167 -14.51 -12.38 -7.58
C GLU A 167 -13.09 -12.89 -7.80
N GLU A 168 -12.94 -14.10 -8.32
CA GLU A 168 -11.65 -14.66 -8.67
C GLU A 168 -10.98 -13.86 -9.79
N THR A 169 -11.69 -13.61 -10.89
CA THR A 169 -11.21 -12.80 -12.02
C THR A 169 -10.82 -11.40 -11.58
N LEU A 170 -11.66 -10.75 -10.78
CA LEU A 170 -11.40 -9.41 -10.27
C LEU A 170 -10.19 -9.39 -9.33
N SER A 171 -10.06 -10.38 -8.47
CA SER A 171 -8.90 -10.57 -7.60
C SER A 171 -7.61 -10.72 -8.40
N GLN A 172 -7.61 -11.57 -9.43
CA GLN A 172 -6.47 -11.79 -10.32
C GLN A 172 -6.07 -10.49 -11.03
N ALA A 173 -7.04 -9.73 -11.54
CA ALA A 173 -6.81 -8.43 -12.16
C ALA A 173 -6.16 -7.43 -11.19
N ILE A 174 -6.63 -7.37 -9.94
CA ILE A 174 -6.06 -6.51 -8.90
C ILE A 174 -4.61 -6.91 -8.60
N TYR A 175 -4.30 -8.20 -8.40
CA TYR A 175 -2.92 -8.64 -8.21
C TYR A 175 -2.05 -8.33 -9.43
N THR A 176 -2.55 -8.53 -10.63
CA THR A 176 -1.83 -8.18 -11.87
C THR A 176 -1.45 -6.71 -11.88
N GLN A 177 -2.40 -5.82 -11.56
CA GLN A 177 -2.16 -4.39 -11.57
C GLN A 177 -1.15 -3.99 -10.50
N TYR A 178 -1.33 -4.40 -9.24
CA TYR A 178 -0.44 -4.03 -8.13
C TYR A 178 0.99 -4.55 -8.33
N PHE A 179 1.14 -5.81 -8.74
CA PHE A 179 2.45 -6.36 -9.07
C PHE A 179 3.05 -5.68 -10.29
N GLY A 180 2.23 -5.42 -11.32
CA GLY A 180 2.66 -4.72 -12.53
C GLY A 180 3.20 -3.31 -12.25
N GLU A 181 2.58 -2.57 -11.32
CA GLU A 181 3.07 -1.24 -10.91
C GLU A 181 4.41 -1.31 -10.18
N VAL A 182 4.57 -2.26 -9.24
CA VAL A 182 5.80 -2.38 -8.43
C VAL A 182 6.96 -2.97 -9.23
N PHE A 183 6.68 -3.92 -10.12
CA PHE A 183 7.70 -4.64 -10.88
C PHE A 183 7.78 -4.19 -12.35
N HIS A 184 7.14 -3.07 -12.72
CA HIS A 184 7.16 -2.49 -14.06
C HIS A 184 6.82 -3.53 -15.15
N LYS A 185 5.81 -4.38 -14.86
CA LYS A 185 5.38 -5.48 -15.75
C LYS A 185 6.50 -6.48 -16.09
N GLN A 186 7.41 -6.71 -15.16
CA GLN A 186 8.48 -7.71 -15.26
C GLN A 186 8.37 -8.68 -14.08
N ILE A 187 7.31 -9.50 -14.11
CA ILE A 187 6.96 -10.44 -13.03
C ILE A 187 7.58 -11.80 -13.28
N ASN A 188 7.32 -12.38 -14.45
CA ASN A 188 7.87 -13.68 -14.82
C ASN A 188 9.39 -13.61 -15.00
N SER A 189 10.05 -14.77 -14.84
CA SER A 189 11.50 -14.87 -14.95
C SER A 189 12.01 -14.29 -16.27
N LEU A 190 13.02 -13.45 -16.19
CA LEU A 190 13.71 -12.89 -17.36
C LEU A 190 14.47 -13.96 -18.15
N TYR A 191 14.83 -15.07 -17.51
CA TYR A 191 15.62 -16.16 -18.07
C TYR A 191 14.77 -17.33 -18.57
N GLN A 192 13.54 -17.48 -18.02
CA GLN A 192 12.63 -18.60 -18.32
C GLN A 192 11.20 -18.05 -18.45
N ARG A 193 10.99 -17.21 -19.46
CA ARG A 193 9.71 -16.48 -19.67
C ARG A 193 8.50 -17.37 -19.89
N ASP A 194 8.73 -18.61 -20.37
CA ASP A 194 7.66 -19.59 -20.62
C ASP A 194 7.24 -20.34 -19.36
N LYS A 195 7.93 -20.15 -18.23
CA LYS A 195 7.55 -20.75 -16.96
C LYS A 195 6.68 -19.81 -16.15
N GLU A 196 5.70 -20.38 -15.49
CA GLU A 196 4.90 -19.69 -14.49
C GLU A 196 5.80 -19.17 -13.36
N ALA A 197 5.47 -17.99 -12.85
CA ALA A 197 6.05 -17.49 -11.62
C ALA A 197 5.08 -17.77 -10.48
N ASP A 198 5.56 -18.43 -9.42
CA ASP A 198 4.75 -18.79 -8.26
C ASP A 198 5.23 -18.08 -7.00
N ILE A 199 4.28 -17.59 -6.25
CA ILE A 199 4.51 -17.01 -4.92
C ILE A 199 3.56 -17.69 -3.95
N THR A 200 4.10 -18.16 -2.82
CA THR A 200 3.32 -18.68 -1.71
C THR A 200 3.75 -17.98 -0.42
N LEU A 201 2.83 -17.27 0.20
CA LEU A 201 2.98 -16.72 1.55
C LEU A 201 2.15 -17.57 2.52
N SER A 202 2.82 -18.26 3.44
CA SER A 202 2.20 -19.06 4.49
C SER A 202 2.21 -18.28 5.79
N ILE A 203 1.05 -18.11 6.42
CA ILE A 203 0.88 -17.43 7.71
C ILE A 203 0.10 -18.38 8.62
N LYS A 204 0.73 -18.86 9.68
CA LYS A 204 0.13 -19.81 10.65
C LYS A 204 -0.52 -21.03 9.97
N GLY A 205 0.11 -21.55 8.92
CA GLY A 205 -0.35 -22.72 8.19
C GLY A 205 -1.38 -22.44 7.09
N ASN A 206 -1.92 -21.23 6.98
CA ASN A 206 -2.80 -20.82 5.89
C ASN A 206 -2.00 -20.11 4.79
N ASN A 207 -2.41 -20.28 3.55
CA ASN A 207 -1.62 -19.83 2.42
C ASN A 207 -2.33 -18.75 1.59
N ILE A 208 -1.51 -17.85 1.06
CA ILE A 208 -1.84 -17.02 -0.08
C ILE A 208 -0.95 -17.49 -1.21
N ARG A 209 -1.55 -17.98 -2.31
CA ARG A 209 -0.82 -18.49 -3.49
C ARG A 209 -1.19 -17.68 -4.70
N LEU A 210 -0.19 -17.15 -5.37
CA LEU A 210 -0.33 -16.38 -6.60
C LEU A 210 0.52 -17.02 -7.68
N THR A 211 -0.09 -17.26 -8.85
CA THR A 211 0.60 -17.77 -10.03
C THR A 211 0.46 -16.77 -11.15
N PHE A 212 1.58 -16.44 -11.79
CA PHE A 212 1.62 -15.49 -12.90
C PHE A 212 2.13 -16.18 -14.18
N GLU A 213 1.46 -15.91 -15.28
CA GLU A 213 1.88 -16.28 -16.62
C GLU A 213 1.93 -15.02 -17.50
N LYS A 214 3.06 -14.80 -18.19
CA LYS A 214 3.26 -13.60 -19.04
C LYS A 214 2.88 -12.30 -18.33
N ASP A 215 3.38 -12.18 -17.10
CA ASP A 215 3.20 -11.02 -16.22
C ASP A 215 1.74 -10.76 -15.77
N THR A 216 0.84 -11.73 -16.00
CA THR A 216 -0.57 -11.67 -15.60
C THR A 216 -0.85 -12.72 -14.52
N CYS A 217 -1.53 -12.34 -13.46
CA CYS A 217 -1.97 -13.26 -12.42
C CYS A 217 -3.09 -14.16 -12.97
N ILE A 218 -2.83 -15.44 -13.09
CA ILE A 218 -3.77 -16.44 -13.60
C ILE A 218 -4.44 -17.26 -12.48
N ARG A 219 -3.88 -17.21 -11.28
CA ARG A 219 -4.44 -17.89 -10.10
C ARG A 219 -4.18 -17.09 -8.84
N SER A 220 -5.21 -16.90 -8.02
CA SER A 220 -5.10 -16.27 -6.69
C SER A 220 -5.93 -17.06 -5.68
N ILE A 221 -5.24 -17.78 -4.77
CA ILE A 221 -5.87 -18.54 -3.70
C ILE A 221 -5.54 -17.85 -2.38
N ARG A 222 -6.54 -17.60 -1.56
CA ARG A 222 -6.41 -16.92 -0.28
C ARG A 222 -7.13 -17.73 0.80
N GLU A 223 -6.36 -18.41 1.63
CA GLU A 223 -6.88 -19.18 2.77
C GLU A 223 -6.95 -18.33 4.04
N VAL A 224 -6.36 -17.12 4.02
CA VAL A 224 -6.29 -16.20 5.15
C VAL A 224 -6.61 -14.77 4.72
N ALA A 225 -7.33 -14.05 5.59
CA ALA A 225 -7.53 -12.62 5.45
C ALA A 225 -6.37 -11.88 6.14
N ILE A 226 -5.78 -10.91 5.45
CA ILE A 226 -4.76 -10.03 6.02
C ILE A 226 -5.41 -8.72 6.43
N SER A 227 -5.35 -8.41 7.72
CA SER A 227 -5.77 -7.10 8.28
C SER A 227 -4.59 -6.14 8.47
N ASN A 228 -3.38 -6.68 8.51
CA ASN A 228 -2.14 -5.91 8.68
C ASN A 228 -1.66 -5.33 7.35
N THR A 229 -0.86 -4.28 7.44
CA THR A 229 -0.23 -3.62 6.28
C THR A 229 1.26 -3.86 6.27
N SER A 230 1.90 -3.59 5.15
CA SER A 230 3.35 -3.50 5.05
C SER A 230 3.77 -2.07 4.76
N ILE A 231 4.95 -1.71 5.27
CA ILE A 231 5.63 -0.45 4.98
C ILE A 231 7.00 -0.79 4.42
N TYR A 232 7.25 -0.38 3.18
CA TYR A 232 8.52 -0.58 2.52
C TYR A 232 9.29 0.75 2.47
N ILE A 233 10.51 0.74 3.02
CA ILE A 233 11.38 1.92 3.10
C ILE A 233 12.69 1.58 2.37
N ASP A 234 12.88 2.16 1.19
CA ASP A 234 14.08 2.00 0.36
C ASP A 234 14.85 3.31 0.17
N ASP A 235 14.19 4.46 0.39
CA ASP A 235 14.77 5.75 0.06
C ASP A 235 14.34 6.82 1.07
N PRO A 236 15.28 7.35 1.88
CA PRO A 236 14.99 8.42 2.82
C PRO A 236 14.50 9.72 2.16
N PHE A 237 14.75 9.92 0.86
CA PHE A 237 14.28 11.09 0.12
C PHE A 237 12.76 11.11 -0.07
N VAL A 238 12.04 10.01 0.21
CA VAL A 238 10.58 10.00 0.27
C VAL A 238 10.03 11.08 1.20
N LEU A 239 10.82 11.50 2.20
CA LEU A 239 10.44 12.58 3.12
C LEU A 239 10.29 13.92 2.40
N ASP A 240 11.06 14.19 1.35
CA ASP A 240 11.02 15.43 0.57
C ASP A 240 9.71 15.56 -0.22
N GLU A 241 9.12 14.42 -0.58
CA GLU A 241 7.84 14.36 -1.28
C GLU A 241 6.64 14.82 -0.43
N LEU A 242 6.81 14.95 0.89
CA LEU A 242 5.75 15.49 1.75
C LEU A 242 5.36 16.91 1.35
N ASN A 243 6.30 17.70 0.85
CA ASN A 243 6.09 19.08 0.41
C ASN A 243 5.71 19.21 -1.08
N ASN A 244 5.75 18.12 -1.82
CA ASN A 244 5.35 18.11 -3.21
C ASN A 244 3.83 17.94 -3.32
N VAL A 245 3.10 19.05 -3.57
CA VAL A 245 1.63 19.05 -3.70
C VAL A 245 1.17 18.24 -4.91
N PHE A 246 2.01 18.13 -5.93
CA PHE A 246 1.71 17.38 -7.15
C PHE A 246 2.15 15.92 -7.08
N SER A 247 2.75 15.48 -5.97
CA SER A 247 3.23 14.09 -5.84
C SER A 247 2.13 13.05 -6.07
N PHE A 248 0.86 13.35 -5.79
CA PHE A 248 -0.27 12.48 -6.11
C PHE A 248 -0.54 12.32 -7.61
N LEU A 249 -0.20 13.34 -8.41
CA LEU A 249 -0.47 13.38 -9.85
C LEU A 249 0.76 12.98 -10.66
N THR A 250 1.96 13.24 -10.15
CA THR A 250 3.22 13.14 -10.90
C THR A 250 4.18 12.09 -10.38
N VAL A 251 3.89 11.42 -9.24
CA VAL A 251 4.71 10.31 -8.81
C VAL A 251 4.46 9.15 -9.76
N GLU A 252 5.18 9.14 -10.87
CA GLU A 252 5.64 7.93 -11.55
C GLU A 252 6.49 7.12 -10.55
N GLY A 253 5.95 6.88 -9.38
CA GLY A 253 6.59 6.19 -8.29
C GLY A 253 5.81 4.94 -8.00
N SER A 254 6.52 3.88 -7.77
CA SER A 254 5.96 2.60 -7.37
C SER A 254 4.97 2.76 -6.21
N LEU A 255 4.00 1.89 -6.18
CA LEU A 255 2.91 1.86 -5.19
C LEU A 255 3.40 2.00 -3.74
N HIS A 256 4.57 1.40 -3.41
CA HIS A 256 5.16 1.49 -2.07
C HIS A 256 5.55 2.93 -1.69
N LYS A 257 6.04 3.75 -2.62
CA LYS A 257 6.34 5.18 -2.34
C LYS A 257 5.06 5.95 -2.03
N LYS A 258 3.98 5.71 -2.75
CA LYS A 258 2.67 6.32 -2.45
C LYS A 258 2.19 5.93 -1.06
N ASN A 259 2.25 4.63 -0.72
CA ASN A 259 1.83 4.11 0.57
C ASN A 259 2.59 4.74 1.75
N ILE A 260 3.92 4.86 1.65
CA ILE A 260 4.70 5.46 2.73
C ILE A 260 4.44 6.96 2.86
N ILE A 261 4.29 7.71 1.75
CA ILE A 261 3.94 9.13 1.77
C ILE A 261 2.58 9.34 2.45
N GLU A 262 1.57 8.54 2.13
CA GLU A 262 0.26 8.59 2.77
C GLU A 262 0.38 8.36 4.27
N LYS A 263 1.09 7.33 4.70
CA LYS A 263 1.32 7.03 6.14
C LYS A 263 2.11 8.12 6.86
N LEU A 264 3.06 8.77 6.20
CA LEU A 264 3.80 9.91 6.77
C LEU A 264 2.92 11.16 6.90
N ARG A 265 1.93 11.33 6.04
CA ARG A 265 0.95 12.44 6.07
C ARG A 265 -0.24 12.15 6.99
N GLU A 266 -0.59 10.89 7.12
CA GLU A 266 -1.73 10.45 7.92
C GLU A 266 -1.45 10.63 9.42
N LYS A 267 -2.39 11.29 10.09
CA LYS A 267 -2.43 11.26 11.56
C LYS A 267 -3.74 10.60 11.93
N LYS A 268 -3.68 9.48 12.63
CA LYS A 268 -4.91 8.84 13.12
C LYS A 268 -5.65 9.80 14.04
N GLU A 269 -6.78 10.32 13.56
CA GLU A 269 -7.70 11.08 14.41
C GLU A 269 -8.46 10.08 15.27
N LYS A 270 -8.28 10.18 16.57
CA LYS A 270 -9.04 9.42 17.58
C LYS A 270 -10.01 10.36 18.26
N ALA A 271 -11.14 9.84 18.75
CA ALA A 271 -12.02 10.60 19.62
C ALA A 271 -11.25 11.14 20.83
N VAL A 272 -11.68 12.28 21.39
CA VAL A 272 -10.91 12.99 22.42
C VAL A 272 -10.65 12.08 23.63
N GLU A 273 -11.62 11.29 24.05
CA GLU A 273 -11.53 10.38 25.20
C GLU A 273 -10.59 9.18 24.92
N GLU A 274 -10.66 8.61 23.71
CA GLU A 274 -9.74 7.55 23.27
C GLU A 274 -8.32 8.08 23.07
N LYS A 275 -8.19 9.36 22.73
CA LYS A 275 -6.93 10.01 22.48
C LYS A 275 -6.08 10.10 23.74
N VAL A 276 -6.66 10.54 24.88
CA VAL A 276 -5.93 10.75 26.14
C VAL A 276 -5.32 9.45 26.64
N LEU A 277 -6.12 8.39 26.79
CA LEU A 277 -5.61 7.11 27.31
C LEU A 277 -4.66 6.44 26.32
N SER A 278 -4.99 6.47 25.03
CA SER A 278 -4.13 5.86 24.01
C SER A 278 -2.80 6.59 23.84
N GLU A 279 -2.77 7.91 23.96
CA GLU A 279 -1.51 8.70 23.95
C GLU A 279 -0.65 8.40 25.19
N LEU A 280 -1.24 8.31 26.37
CA LEU A 280 -0.51 7.94 27.58
C LEU A 280 0.10 6.56 27.51
N LEU A 281 -0.66 5.56 27.04
CA LEU A 281 -0.17 4.20 26.89
C LEU A 281 0.88 4.10 25.76
N MET A 282 0.68 4.82 24.67
CA MET A 282 1.60 4.85 23.55
C MET A 282 2.91 5.54 23.94
N ASN A 283 2.84 6.68 24.61
CA ASN A 283 4.03 7.38 25.10
C ASN A 283 4.86 6.48 26.02
N LYS A 284 4.23 5.82 26.99
CA LYS A 284 4.92 4.85 27.86
C LYS A 284 5.50 3.66 27.09
N ARG A 285 4.80 3.19 26.05
CA ARG A 285 5.25 2.07 25.21
C ARG A 285 6.42 2.45 24.32
N LEU A 286 6.48 3.69 23.85
CA LEU A 286 7.47 4.19 22.90
C LEU A 286 8.63 4.92 23.57
N GLU A 287 8.59 5.14 24.90
CA GLU A 287 9.56 5.94 25.64
C GLU A 287 11.01 5.52 25.32
N ASP A 288 11.32 4.24 25.47
CA ASP A 288 12.67 3.69 25.20
C ASP A 288 13.12 3.96 23.74
N ILE A 289 12.20 3.82 22.78
CA ILE A 289 12.49 4.01 21.36
C ILE A 289 12.71 5.50 21.07
N MET A 290 11.84 6.35 21.61
CA MET A 290 11.94 7.80 21.43
C MET A 290 13.19 8.37 22.06
N ASP A 291 13.57 7.91 23.25
CA ASP A 291 14.79 8.32 23.95
C ASP A 291 16.03 7.95 23.13
N LEU A 292 16.04 6.75 22.55
CA LEU A 292 17.15 6.32 21.71
C LEU A 292 17.20 7.15 20.41
N MET A 293 16.06 7.37 19.76
CA MET A 293 15.97 8.21 18.55
C MET A 293 16.39 9.65 18.82
N ASN A 294 16.03 10.21 19.96
CA ASN A 294 16.33 11.59 20.33
C ASN A 294 17.84 11.86 20.49
N ARG A 295 18.66 10.82 20.66
CA ARG A 295 20.14 10.95 20.63
C ARG A 295 20.65 11.37 19.25
N VAL A 296 19.92 11.07 18.17
CA VAL A 296 20.27 11.40 16.79
C VAL A 296 19.35 12.50 16.26
N VAL A 297 18.05 12.40 16.53
CA VAL A 297 16.99 13.26 15.98
C VAL A 297 16.15 13.84 17.11
N SER A 298 16.60 14.96 17.67
CA SER A 298 15.93 15.60 18.83
C SER A 298 14.66 16.38 18.45
N GLY A 299 14.45 16.69 17.15
CA GLY A 299 13.31 17.49 16.70
C GLY A 299 12.13 16.66 16.16
N ASN A 300 11.10 17.37 15.74
CA ASN A 300 9.86 16.79 15.23
C ASN A 300 9.45 17.43 13.90
N VAL A 301 8.71 16.66 13.09
CA VAL A 301 8.11 17.18 11.87
C VAL A 301 6.81 17.90 12.21
N LEU A 302 6.67 19.12 11.74
CA LEU A 302 5.46 19.94 11.90
C LEU A 302 4.85 20.22 10.55
N LYS A 303 3.53 20.09 10.45
CA LYS A 303 2.75 20.54 9.31
C LYS A 303 2.32 21.98 9.51
N ARG A 304 2.90 22.90 8.76
CA ARG A 304 2.50 24.30 8.63
C ARG A 304 1.80 24.50 7.28
N GLN A 305 2.17 25.53 6.53
CA GLN A 305 1.87 25.60 5.08
C GLN A 305 2.64 24.53 4.30
N ARG A 306 3.81 24.15 4.81
CA ARG A 306 4.68 23.06 4.35
C ARG A 306 5.09 22.19 5.53
N TYR A 307 5.65 21.01 5.27
CA TYR A 307 6.27 20.18 6.29
C TYR A 307 7.65 20.74 6.64
N MET A 308 7.82 21.07 7.90
CA MET A 308 9.04 21.65 8.46
C MET A 308 9.57 20.75 9.57
N TYR A 309 10.85 20.76 9.79
CA TYR A 309 11.49 20.09 10.91
C TYR A 309 11.86 21.14 11.98
N GLN A 310 11.29 21.01 13.16
CA GLN A 310 11.56 21.87 14.30
C GLN A 310 12.54 21.17 15.24
N ILE A 311 13.66 21.83 15.56
CA ILE A 311 14.65 21.34 16.52
C ILE A 311 14.09 21.60 17.92
N ASP A 312 14.15 20.58 18.80
CA ASP A 312 13.65 20.71 20.18
C ASP A 312 14.38 21.83 20.95
N GLY A 313 13.60 22.52 21.80
CA GLY A 313 14.09 23.59 22.68
C GLY A 313 14.28 24.94 22.01
N ASN A 314 14.10 25.09 20.70
CA ASN A 314 14.22 26.34 20.01
C ASN A 314 13.10 26.57 19.00
N ILE A 315 12.04 27.29 19.43
CA ILE A 315 10.84 27.57 18.62
C ILE A 315 11.17 28.36 17.34
N SER A 316 12.31 29.07 17.31
CA SER A 316 12.71 29.91 16.18
C SER A 316 13.49 29.15 15.08
N THR A 317 13.86 27.91 15.31
CA THR A 317 14.67 27.14 14.37
C THR A 317 13.84 26.06 13.70
N GLU A 318 13.13 26.45 12.65
CA GLU A 318 12.42 25.53 11.76
C GLU A 318 13.25 25.40 10.45
N LEU A 319 13.50 24.18 10.03
CA LEU A 319 14.18 23.85 8.76
C LEU A 319 13.18 23.26 7.79
N ASP A 320 13.32 23.55 6.50
CA ASP A 320 12.59 22.77 5.49
C ASP A 320 13.07 21.31 5.59
N ILE A 321 12.13 20.38 5.55
CA ILE A 321 12.40 18.96 5.72
C ILE A 321 13.38 18.42 4.68
N SER A 322 13.41 19.02 3.48
CA SER A 322 14.35 18.68 2.42
C SER A 322 15.80 19.01 2.76
N SER A 323 16.02 19.95 3.69
CA SER A 323 17.36 20.38 4.13
C SER A 323 18.03 19.41 5.11
N LEU A 324 17.31 18.40 5.60
CA LEU A 324 17.87 17.38 6.47
C LEU A 324 18.87 16.49 5.71
N SER A 325 19.95 16.09 6.38
CA SER A 325 20.85 15.08 5.82
C SER A 325 20.13 13.75 5.62
N THR A 326 20.57 12.95 4.65
CA THR A 326 19.93 11.68 4.29
C THR A 326 19.86 10.73 5.49
N GLY A 327 20.92 10.66 6.30
CA GLY A 327 20.94 9.85 7.51
C GLY A 327 19.90 10.30 8.54
N LEU A 328 19.71 11.61 8.74
CA LEU A 328 18.65 12.13 9.62
C LEU A 328 17.27 11.79 9.08
N LYS A 329 17.05 11.90 7.76
CA LYS A 329 15.79 11.55 7.14
C LYS A 329 15.36 10.10 7.44
N ALA A 330 16.31 9.15 7.42
CA ALA A 330 16.03 7.75 7.75
C ALA A 330 15.44 7.58 9.16
N PHE A 331 15.99 8.27 10.15
CA PHE A 331 15.45 8.28 11.51
C PHE A 331 14.11 9.02 11.61
N VAL A 332 14.00 10.18 10.95
CA VAL A 332 12.78 11.01 10.96
C VAL A 332 11.59 10.25 10.38
N ILE A 333 11.79 9.43 9.34
CA ILE A 333 10.74 8.60 8.76
C ILE A 333 10.15 7.66 9.83
N ILE A 334 11.00 6.88 10.51
CA ILE A 334 10.54 5.94 11.54
C ILE A 334 9.87 6.71 12.70
N LYS A 335 10.50 7.78 13.16
CA LYS A 335 9.94 8.63 14.22
C LYS A 335 8.56 9.18 13.85
N GLN A 336 8.41 9.68 12.63
CA GLN A 336 7.14 10.21 12.16
C GLN A 336 6.05 9.14 12.04
N LEU A 337 6.36 7.95 11.53
CA LEU A 337 5.41 6.82 11.48
C LEU A 337 4.92 6.42 12.88
N LEU A 338 5.81 6.42 13.87
CA LEU A 338 5.46 6.17 15.27
C LEU A 338 4.56 7.27 15.84
N LEU A 339 4.93 8.54 15.64
CA LEU A 339 4.17 9.70 16.13
C LEU A 339 2.80 9.82 15.48
N ASN A 340 2.68 9.42 14.22
CA ASN A 340 1.39 9.37 13.51
C ASN A 340 0.48 8.23 14.01
N GLY A 341 1.03 7.25 14.74
CA GLY A 341 0.29 6.09 15.23
C GLY A 341 -0.23 5.19 14.11
N VAL A 342 0.44 5.17 12.97
CA VAL A 342 0.04 4.37 11.79
C VAL A 342 0.59 2.95 11.82
N LEU A 343 1.53 2.65 12.70
CA LEU A 343 2.04 1.31 12.93
C LEU A 343 1.10 0.54 13.85
N ASN A 344 0.68 -0.63 13.43
CA ASN A 344 -0.13 -1.54 14.25
C ASN A 344 0.71 -2.76 14.65
N GLU A 345 0.26 -3.47 15.69
CA GLU A 345 0.86 -4.74 16.05
C GLU A 345 0.81 -5.71 14.87
N LYS A 346 1.93 -6.37 14.59
CA LYS A 346 2.11 -7.33 13.49
C LYS A 346 2.09 -6.72 12.08
N ASP A 347 2.19 -5.40 11.95
CA ASP A 347 2.51 -4.82 10.65
C ASP A 347 3.92 -5.23 10.22
N VAL A 348 4.13 -5.35 8.91
CA VAL A 348 5.43 -5.72 8.36
C VAL A 348 6.19 -4.45 7.96
N ILE A 349 7.41 -4.30 8.47
CA ILE A 349 8.30 -3.22 8.08
C ILE A 349 9.45 -3.83 7.28
N VAL A 350 9.57 -3.42 6.03
CA VAL A 350 10.67 -3.81 5.15
C VAL A 350 11.62 -2.64 5.01
N LEU A 351 12.86 -2.85 5.40
CA LEU A 351 13.94 -1.88 5.28
C LEU A 351 14.91 -2.39 4.22
N ASP A 352 15.06 -1.63 3.12
CA ASP A 352 15.95 -2.00 2.02
C ASP A 352 17.20 -1.13 2.09
N GLU A 353 18.35 -1.76 2.30
CA GLU A 353 19.67 -1.13 2.43
C GLU A 353 19.69 0.05 3.43
N PRO A 354 19.13 -0.08 4.64
CA PRO A 354 18.96 1.04 5.57
C PRO A 354 20.28 1.65 6.05
N GLU A 355 21.39 0.92 5.94
CA GLU A 355 22.72 1.32 6.38
C GLU A 355 23.42 2.29 5.42
N ILE A 356 23.05 2.37 4.14
CA ILE A 356 23.81 3.07 3.09
C ILE A 356 24.00 4.56 3.41
N HIS A 357 23.00 5.18 4.00
CA HIS A 357 22.97 6.61 4.23
C HIS A 357 23.37 7.00 5.66
N LEU A 358 23.74 6.02 6.51
CA LEU A 358 24.02 6.24 7.92
C LEU A 358 25.52 6.30 8.22
N HIS A 359 25.92 7.26 9.05
CA HIS A 359 27.24 7.23 9.67
C HIS A 359 27.40 5.95 10.51
N PRO A 360 28.61 5.32 10.57
CA PRO A 360 28.79 4.05 11.31
C PRO A 360 28.26 4.04 12.74
N GLU A 361 28.41 5.12 13.49
CA GLU A 361 27.86 5.24 14.85
C GLU A 361 26.31 5.19 14.84
N TRP A 362 25.69 5.80 13.83
CA TRP A 362 24.24 5.83 13.69
C TRP A 362 23.67 4.50 13.20
N GLN A 363 24.46 3.70 12.48
CA GLN A 363 24.05 2.35 12.09
C GLN A 363 23.74 1.48 13.33
N LEU A 364 24.56 1.57 14.38
CA LEU A 364 24.33 0.85 15.63
C LEU A 364 23.05 1.32 16.33
N ILE A 365 22.85 2.64 16.43
CA ILE A 365 21.65 3.22 17.03
C ILE A 365 20.42 2.83 16.22
N TYR A 366 20.52 2.83 14.90
CA TYR A 366 19.42 2.45 14.01
C TYR A 366 19.04 0.96 14.18
N ALA A 367 20.03 0.08 14.24
CA ALA A 367 19.82 -1.34 14.50
C ALA A 367 19.18 -1.59 15.87
N GLU A 368 19.61 -0.87 16.91
CA GLU A 368 18.99 -0.95 18.24
C GLU A 368 17.52 -0.50 18.22
N ASN A 369 17.21 0.59 17.50
CA ASN A 369 15.82 1.02 17.28
C ASN A 369 14.97 -0.06 16.60
N ILE A 370 15.50 -0.74 15.56
CA ILE A 370 14.78 -1.83 14.89
C ILE A 370 14.48 -2.97 15.87
N VAL A 371 15.44 -3.34 16.73
CA VAL A 371 15.23 -4.37 17.77
C VAL A 371 14.17 -3.96 18.78
N LEU A 372 14.16 -2.69 19.19
CA LEU A 372 13.13 -2.17 20.11
C LEU A 372 11.75 -2.13 19.44
N LEU A 373 11.68 -1.72 18.18
CA LEU A 373 10.44 -1.75 17.39
C LEU A 373 9.85 -3.15 17.33
N GLN A 374 10.65 -4.16 16.99
CA GLN A 374 10.18 -5.54 16.92
C GLN A 374 9.65 -6.08 18.26
N LYS A 375 10.17 -5.59 19.39
CA LYS A 375 9.68 -5.98 20.71
C LYS A 375 8.36 -5.35 21.08
N LYS A 376 8.01 -4.22 20.45
CA LYS A 376 6.83 -3.42 20.78
C LYS A 376 5.68 -3.60 19.78
N PHE A 377 6.01 -3.96 18.55
CA PHE A 377 5.11 -4.18 17.42
C PHE A 377 5.24 -5.60 16.86
#